data_21dc0ee47893b75ab48f038a74fe2b83
#
_entry.id   21dc0ee47893b75ab48f038a74fe2b83
#
_cell.length_a   1.000
_cell.length_b   1.000
_cell.length_c   1.000
_cell.angle_alpha   90.00
_cell.angle_beta   90.00
_cell.angle_gamma   90.00
#
_symmetry.space_group_name_H-M   'P 1'
#
loop_
_entity.id
_entity.type
_entity.pdbx_description
1 polymer ?
#
loop_
_entity_poly.entity_id
_entity_poly.type
_entity_poly.pdbx_seq_one_letter_code
_entity_poly.pdbx_strand_id
1 'polypeptide(L)'
;MCIRDRCEEDDWESTKNEDFFLGSKTDRSDGFIHFSTSEQLEETLEKYFKSKSPLYLLEVKTDDVELVWEISRNNQLFPHLYSPLPLNMVSQVYRIIIDDEGKHIIPKQVLNN
;
A
#
# COMPACT_ATOMS: atom_id res chain seq x y z
N MET A 1 14.59 -3.93 2.00
CA MET A 1 13.60 -3.45 1.03
C MET A 1 12.34 -3.00 1.75
N CYS A 2 11.71 -1.96 1.23
CA CYS A 2 10.42 -1.50 1.75
C CYS A 2 9.32 -1.77 0.73
N ILE A 3 8.16 -2.14 1.24
CA ILE A 3 6.96 -2.34 0.43
C ILE A 3 5.88 -1.41 0.97
N ARG A 4 4.86 -1.13 0.17
CA ARG A 4 3.79 -0.21 0.56
C ARG A 4 2.43 -0.81 0.25
N ASP A 5 1.53 -0.70 1.23
CA ASP A 5 0.11 -0.84 0.98
C ASP A 5 -0.46 0.54 0.71
N ARG A 6 -1.55 0.58 -0.02
CA ARG A 6 -2.23 1.83 -0.36
C ARG A 6 -3.69 1.68 0.02
N CYS A 7 -4.23 2.71 0.65
CA CYS A 7 -5.62 2.71 1.05
C CYS A 7 -6.21 4.11 0.97
N GLU A 8 -7.53 4.17 0.92
CA GLU A 8 -8.24 5.43 0.95
C GLU A 8 -8.25 5.97 2.39
N GLU A 9 -8.52 7.26 2.51
CA GLU A 9 -8.48 7.95 3.80
C GLU A 9 -9.33 7.26 4.85
N ASP A 10 -10.54 6.86 4.49
CA ASP A 10 -11.45 6.21 5.45
C ASP A 10 -10.90 4.90 5.99
N ASP A 11 -10.23 4.12 5.15
CA ASP A 11 -9.64 2.85 5.56
C ASP A 11 -8.54 3.08 6.59
N TRP A 12 -7.72 4.11 6.41
CA TRP A 12 -6.66 4.42 7.35
C TRP A 12 -7.20 5.05 8.63
N GLU A 13 -8.09 6.05 8.49
CA GLU A 13 -8.63 6.78 9.64
C GLU A 13 -9.37 5.86 10.60
N SER A 14 -10.04 4.81 10.09
CA SER A 14 -10.76 3.86 10.93
C SER A 14 -9.86 2.92 11.69
N THR A 15 -8.57 2.78 11.30
CA THR A 15 -7.68 1.78 11.89
C THR A 15 -6.44 2.36 12.57
N LYS A 16 -6.11 3.62 12.37
CA LYS A 16 -4.85 4.19 12.88
C LYS A 16 -4.72 4.16 14.40
N ASN A 17 -5.82 4.03 15.13
CA ASN A 17 -5.82 3.93 16.59
C ASN A 17 -6.02 2.49 17.09
N GLU A 18 -6.07 1.53 16.17
CA GLU A 18 -6.17 0.13 16.54
C GLU A 18 -4.77 -0.50 16.61
N ASP A 19 -4.70 -1.75 17.02
CA ASP A 19 -3.43 -2.47 17.10
C ASP A 19 -2.99 -3.05 15.75
N PHE A 20 -3.94 -3.30 14.86
CA PHE A 20 -3.69 -3.95 13.58
C PHE A 20 -4.40 -3.23 12.44
N PHE A 21 -3.74 -3.24 11.28
CA PHE A 21 -4.35 -2.82 10.03
C PHE A 21 -4.81 -4.09 9.29
N LEU A 22 -6.10 -4.16 8.97
CA LEU A 22 -6.70 -5.33 8.32
C LEU A 22 -6.72 -5.23 6.81
N GLY A 23 -6.20 -4.15 6.27
CA GLY A 23 -6.17 -3.91 4.83
C GLY A 23 -7.21 -2.91 4.38
N SER A 24 -7.07 -2.48 3.13
CA SER A 24 -8.07 -1.66 2.45
C SER A 24 -9.33 -2.49 2.21
N LYS A 25 -10.38 -1.87 1.66
CA LYS A 25 -11.59 -2.61 1.27
C LYS A 25 -11.26 -3.75 0.31
N THR A 26 -10.41 -3.48 -0.67
CA THR A 26 -9.98 -4.49 -1.65
C THR A 26 -9.22 -5.61 -0.97
N ASP A 27 -8.30 -5.27 -0.08
CA ASP A 27 -7.54 -6.27 0.68
C ASP A 27 -8.47 -7.21 1.45
N ARG A 28 -9.42 -6.64 2.18
CA ARG A 28 -10.36 -7.43 2.99
C ARG A 28 -11.26 -8.31 2.12
N SER A 29 -11.65 -7.81 0.96
CA SER A 29 -12.47 -8.56 0.02
C SER A 29 -11.71 -9.76 -0.55
N ASP A 30 -10.42 -9.59 -0.82
CA ASP A 30 -9.57 -10.63 -1.41
C ASP A 30 -8.99 -11.59 -0.38
N GLY A 31 -9.03 -11.23 0.89
CA GLY A 31 -8.56 -12.10 1.97
C GLY A 31 -7.08 -11.97 2.31
N PHE A 32 -6.38 -10.97 1.78
CA PHE A 32 -4.98 -10.70 2.10
C PHE A 32 -4.63 -9.26 1.78
N ILE A 33 -3.58 -8.76 2.43
CA ILE A 33 -3.12 -7.39 2.20
C ILE A 33 -2.20 -7.36 0.98
N HIS A 34 -2.53 -6.50 0.02
CA HIS A 34 -1.76 -6.33 -1.22
C HIS A 34 -0.71 -5.25 -1.03
N PHE A 35 0.56 -5.63 -1.14
CA PHE A 35 1.63 -4.64 -1.13
C PHE A 35 2.20 -4.47 -2.54
N SER A 36 2.94 -3.38 -2.73
CA SER A 36 3.68 -3.12 -3.96
C SER A 36 5.10 -2.72 -3.60
N THR A 37 6.06 -3.11 -4.42
CA THR A 37 7.41 -2.59 -4.34
C THR A 37 7.42 -1.16 -4.88
N SER A 38 8.49 -0.41 -4.65
CA SER A 38 8.59 0.96 -5.17
C SER A 38 8.50 1.00 -6.70
N GLU A 39 9.00 -0.03 -7.38
CA GLU A 39 8.93 -0.11 -8.84
C GLU A 39 7.52 -0.37 -9.35
N GLN A 40 6.71 -1.07 -8.58
CA GLN A 40 5.34 -1.44 -8.97
C GLN A 40 4.32 -0.37 -8.59
N LEU A 41 4.65 0.47 -7.63
CA LEU A 41 3.69 1.37 -6.99
C LEU A 41 3.02 2.34 -7.95
N GLU A 42 3.79 2.98 -8.80
CA GLU A 42 3.28 4.01 -9.71
C GLU A 42 2.20 3.45 -10.63
N GLU A 43 2.48 2.30 -11.23
CA GLU A 43 1.53 1.62 -12.11
C GLU A 43 0.30 1.13 -11.34
N THR A 44 0.49 0.65 -10.11
CA THR A 44 -0.61 0.22 -9.25
C THR A 44 -1.57 1.37 -8.97
N LEU A 45 -1.03 2.54 -8.62
CA LEU A 45 -1.85 3.71 -8.36
C LEU A 45 -2.60 4.16 -9.61
N GLU A 46 -1.94 4.10 -10.75
CA GLU A 46 -2.53 4.51 -12.02
C GLU A 46 -3.67 3.59 -12.44
N LYS A 47 -3.52 2.28 -12.25
CA LYS A 47 -4.52 1.30 -12.65
C LYS A 47 -5.71 1.18 -11.71
N TYR A 48 -5.46 1.19 -10.40
CA TYR A 48 -6.50 0.84 -9.43
C TYR A 48 -6.99 2.01 -8.59
N PHE A 49 -6.25 3.10 -8.57
CA PHE A 49 -6.58 4.25 -7.72
C PHE A 49 -6.65 5.56 -8.51
N LYS A 50 -6.79 5.46 -9.82
CA LYS A 50 -6.88 6.65 -10.67
C LYS A 50 -7.96 7.61 -10.17
N SER A 51 -7.58 8.87 -10.03
CA SER A 51 -8.46 9.96 -9.55
C SER A 51 -8.93 9.82 -8.11
N LYS A 52 -8.46 8.81 -7.38
CA LYS A 52 -8.77 8.68 -5.95
C LYS A 52 -7.77 9.47 -5.13
N SER A 53 -8.25 10.38 -4.32
CA SER A 53 -7.42 11.27 -3.51
C SER A 53 -8.24 11.76 -2.32
N PRO A 54 -7.64 11.89 -1.12
CA PRO A 54 -6.27 11.48 -0.81
C PRO A 54 -6.16 9.97 -0.61
N LEU A 55 -4.93 9.46 -0.80
CA LEU A 55 -4.60 8.09 -0.47
C LEU A 55 -3.51 8.09 0.60
N TYR A 56 -3.42 7.00 1.33
CA TYR A 56 -2.32 6.79 2.27
C TYR A 56 -1.47 5.61 1.82
N LEU A 57 -0.16 5.79 1.87
CA LEU A 57 0.80 4.72 1.65
C LEU A 57 1.36 4.31 2.99
N LEU A 58 1.20 3.04 3.33
CA LEU A 58 1.73 2.46 4.57
C LEU A 58 3.00 1.70 4.20
N GLU A 59 4.13 2.19 4.67
CA GLU A 59 5.43 1.60 4.37
C GLU A 59 5.83 0.58 5.42
N VAL A 60 6.25 -0.60 4.96
CA VAL A 60 6.64 -1.71 5.82
C VAL A 60 7.95 -2.29 5.31
N LYS A 61 8.84 -2.68 6.21
CA LYS A 61 10.08 -3.37 5.84
C LYS A 61 9.77 -4.85 5.60
N THR A 62 10.27 -5.39 4.49
CA THR A 62 10.01 -6.78 4.13
C THR A 62 10.47 -7.78 5.18
N ASP A 63 11.51 -7.43 5.92
CA ASP A 63 12.08 -8.32 6.95
C ASP A 63 11.22 -8.40 8.21
N ASP A 64 10.26 -7.48 8.38
CA ASP A 64 9.44 -7.41 9.59
C ASP A 64 8.17 -8.24 9.52
N VAL A 65 7.81 -8.74 8.33
CA VAL A 65 6.56 -9.47 8.11
C VAL A 65 6.80 -10.69 7.22
N GLU A 66 5.95 -11.69 7.38
CA GLU A 66 6.00 -12.90 6.55
C GLU A 66 5.16 -12.69 5.30
N LEU A 67 5.82 -12.53 4.17
CA LEU A 67 5.17 -12.25 2.90
C LEU A 67 5.12 -13.48 2.03
N VAL A 68 4.04 -13.59 1.23
CA VAL A 68 3.95 -14.56 0.16
C VAL A 68 4.03 -13.78 -1.15
N TRP A 69 5.03 -14.09 -1.96
CA TRP A 69 5.20 -13.45 -3.25
C TRP A 69 4.45 -14.24 -4.30
N GLU A 70 3.43 -13.64 -4.87
CA GLU A 70 2.52 -14.33 -5.79
C GLU A 70 2.41 -13.59 -7.11
N ILE A 71 2.23 -14.36 -8.18
CA ILE A 71 2.06 -13.76 -9.51
C ILE A 71 0.70 -13.06 -9.57
N SER A 72 0.72 -11.82 -10.01
CA SER A 72 -0.46 -11.01 -10.18
C SER A 72 -0.38 -10.28 -11.51
N ARG A 73 -0.64 -8.98 -11.53
CA ARG A 73 -0.66 -8.17 -12.75
C ARG A 73 0.63 -8.31 -13.58
N ASN A 74 0.48 -8.49 -14.90
CA ASN A 74 1.60 -8.56 -15.86
C ASN A 74 2.60 -9.69 -15.56
N ASN A 75 2.16 -10.77 -14.94
CA ASN A 75 3.01 -11.89 -14.54
C ASN A 75 4.13 -11.50 -13.58
N GLN A 76 3.95 -10.40 -12.86
CA GLN A 76 4.92 -9.97 -11.85
C GLN A 76 4.55 -10.52 -10.48
N LEU A 77 5.58 -10.77 -9.67
CA LEU A 77 5.38 -11.18 -8.29
C LEU A 77 5.10 -9.94 -7.43
N PHE A 78 4.01 -10.01 -6.67
CA PHE A 78 3.65 -8.98 -5.71
C PHE A 78 3.68 -9.57 -4.30
N PRO A 79 4.14 -8.81 -3.30
CA PRO A 79 4.14 -9.30 -1.92
C PRO A 79 2.75 -9.20 -1.30
N HIS A 80 2.27 -10.31 -0.77
CA HIS A 80 0.97 -10.39 -0.11
C HIS A 80 1.13 -10.84 1.33
N LEU A 81 0.36 -10.24 2.22
CA LEU A 81 0.36 -10.60 3.64
C LEU A 81 -0.99 -11.21 4.01
N TYR A 82 -0.97 -12.46 4.47
CA TYR A 82 -2.18 -13.22 4.81
C TYR A 82 -2.57 -13.13 6.29
N SER A 83 -2.02 -12.15 7.00
CA SER A 83 -2.36 -11.90 8.40
C SER A 83 -2.58 -10.42 8.60
N PRO A 84 -3.23 -10.01 9.71
CA PRO A 84 -3.33 -8.58 10.03
C PRO A 84 -1.95 -7.97 10.18
N LEU A 85 -1.80 -6.72 9.75
CA LEU A 85 -0.54 -5.99 9.85
C LEU A 85 -0.48 -5.28 11.20
N PRO A 86 0.46 -5.63 12.10
CA PRO A 86 0.63 -4.87 13.33
C PRO A 86 1.00 -3.42 13.01
N LEU A 87 0.33 -2.45 13.61
CA LEU A 87 0.60 -1.05 13.32
C LEU A 87 2.01 -0.63 13.69
N ASN A 88 2.62 -1.29 14.68
CA ASN A 88 4.01 -1.00 15.04
C ASN A 88 5.02 -1.46 13.97
N MET A 89 4.57 -2.22 12.97
CA MET A 89 5.42 -2.59 11.83
C MET A 89 5.36 -1.58 10.68
N VAL A 90 4.43 -0.63 10.75
CA VAL A 90 4.35 0.45 9.76
C VAL A 90 5.42 1.47 10.07
N SER A 91 6.44 1.56 9.22
CA SER A 91 7.59 2.44 9.47
C SER A 91 7.33 3.88 9.08
N GLN A 92 6.53 4.11 8.03
CA GLN A 92 6.17 5.44 7.57
C GLN A 92 4.76 5.44 6.99
N VAL A 93 4.10 6.59 7.07
CA VAL A 93 2.78 6.81 6.46
C VAL A 93 2.90 8.06 5.60
N TYR A 94 2.54 7.93 4.32
CA TYR A 94 2.58 9.05 3.39
C TYR A 94 1.17 9.37 2.91
N ARG A 95 0.79 10.64 2.97
CA ARG A 95 -0.48 11.11 2.42
C ARG A 95 -0.24 11.55 0.98
N ILE A 96 -0.95 10.94 0.05
CA ILE A 96 -0.75 11.13 -1.39
C ILE A 96 -1.96 11.85 -1.97
N ILE A 97 -1.71 12.96 -2.67
CA ILE A 97 -2.73 13.71 -3.38
C ILE A 97 -2.45 13.64 -4.89
N ILE A 98 -3.40 14.08 -5.68
CA ILE A 98 -3.25 14.13 -7.13
C ILE A 98 -2.90 15.54 -7.58
N ASP A 99 -2.24 15.64 -8.74
CA ASP A 99 -1.93 16.92 -9.37
C ASP A 99 -3.10 17.37 -10.28
N ASP A 100 -2.89 18.47 -11.01
CA ASP A 100 -3.92 19.02 -11.90
C ASP A 100 -4.31 18.09 -13.05
N GLU A 101 -3.47 17.13 -13.36
CA GLU A 101 -3.72 16.13 -14.40
C GLU A 101 -4.32 14.84 -13.85
N GLY A 102 -4.55 14.78 -12.55
CA GLY A 102 -5.10 13.60 -11.91
C GLY A 102 -4.08 12.52 -11.58
N LYS A 103 -2.79 12.84 -11.66
CA LYS A 103 -1.73 11.89 -11.32
C LYS A 103 -1.33 12.03 -9.85
N HIS A 104 -1.05 10.91 -9.22
CA HIS A 104 -0.62 10.89 -7.83
C HIS A 104 0.78 11.46 -7.67
N ILE A 105 0.94 12.35 -6.69
CA ILE A 105 2.23 12.96 -6.38
C ILE A 105 2.92 12.06 -5.36
N ILE A 106 3.92 11.30 -5.82
CA ILE A 106 4.63 10.33 -4.99
C ILE A 106 5.94 10.94 -4.51
N PRO A 107 6.20 10.95 -3.18
CA PRO A 107 7.47 11.48 -2.66
C PRO A 107 8.67 10.73 -3.23
N LYS A 108 9.75 11.46 -3.50
CA LYS A 108 10.96 10.87 -4.07
C LYS A 108 11.54 9.77 -3.21
N GLN A 109 11.50 9.91 -1.90
CA GLN A 109 12.03 8.89 -1.00
C GLN A 109 11.27 7.56 -1.10
N VAL A 110 10.01 7.59 -1.53
CA VAL A 110 9.26 6.36 -1.78
C VAL A 110 9.77 5.66 -3.03
N LEU A 111 10.01 6.42 -4.10
CA LEU A 111 10.45 5.85 -5.38
C LEU A 111 11.91 5.38 -5.37
N ASN A 112 12.73 5.92 -4.47
CA ASN A 112 14.15 5.60 -4.41
C ASN A 112 14.48 4.47 -3.43
N ASN A 113 13.48 3.80 -2.91
CA ASN A 113 13.71 2.79 -1.88
C ASN A 113 13.45 1.37 -2.39
#